data_24cb341d8938b11c1189f9e53cefb463
#
_entry.id   24cb341d8938b11c1189f9e53cefb463
#
_cell.length_a   1.000
_cell.length_b   1.000
_cell.length_c   1.000
_cell.angle_alpha   90.00
_cell.angle_beta   90.00
_cell.angle_gamma   90.00
#
_symmetry.space_group_name_H-M   'P 1'
#
loop_
_entity.id
_entity.type
_entity.pdbx_description
1 polymer ?
#
loop_
_entity_poly.entity_id
_entity_poly.type
_entity_poly.pdbx_seq_one_letter_code
_entity_poly.pdbx_strand_id
1 'polypeptide(L)'
;MNYEQFIGTVQHAADLSWNEAEAATRATLEALGERISPGEARDLADRLPEELGAWVHTDTEAEGFDVDEFVRRVAEREGVDAAAAERHVRAVFLALWRATGARELADVASELSRDYAPLLPVGPQVEVVSGEAFLARVEERTGLDRDGAARAVDAVLATLAERLAGGEVEDLIVHLPLALHEPLRRGVAEGGDKAKRMSVDEFVHRVAEREGIPLEQAQDHARAVLATLREALPDAEFRDIDAQLPAEYDPLFA
;
A
#
# COMPACT_ATOMS: atom_id res chain seq x y z
N MET A 1 25.27 13.34 -2.92
CA MET A 1 25.11 12.36 -4.02
C MET A 1 24.95 13.15 -5.30
N ASN A 2 25.61 12.77 -6.41
CA ASN A 2 25.39 13.44 -7.71
C ASN A 2 24.25 12.75 -8.49
N TYR A 3 23.84 13.33 -9.61
CA TYR A 3 22.77 12.82 -10.47
C TYR A 3 22.96 11.36 -10.89
N GLU A 4 24.14 11.03 -11.43
CA GLU A 4 24.44 9.67 -11.90
C GLU A 4 24.39 8.63 -10.76
N GLN A 5 24.87 8.99 -9.56
CA GLN A 5 24.81 8.14 -8.39
C GLN A 5 23.37 7.94 -7.91
N PHE A 6 22.52 8.95 -8.03
CA PHE A 6 21.11 8.85 -7.67
C PHE A 6 20.38 7.88 -8.60
N ILE A 7 20.45 8.13 -9.92
CA ILE A 7 19.81 7.26 -10.92
C ILE A 7 20.38 5.84 -10.85
N GLY A 8 21.69 5.65 -10.67
CA GLY A 8 22.30 4.35 -10.46
C GLY A 8 21.82 3.64 -9.20
N THR A 9 21.45 4.36 -8.13
CA THR A 9 20.83 3.78 -6.94
C THR A 9 19.44 3.25 -7.24
N VAL A 10 18.60 4.03 -7.95
CA VAL A 10 17.26 3.62 -8.37
C VAL A 10 17.33 2.43 -9.32
N GLN A 11 18.22 2.49 -10.33
CA GLN A 11 18.46 1.42 -11.28
C GLN A 11 18.75 0.09 -10.57
N HIS A 12 19.66 0.11 -9.62
CA HIS A 12 20.06 -1.09 -8.89
C HIS A 12 18.96 -1.60 -7.94
N ALA A 13 18.25 -0.68 -7.27
CA ALA A 13 17.24 -1.03 -6.28
C ALA A 13 15.96 -1.63 -6.91
N ALA A 14 15.62 -1.22 -8.14
CA ALA A 14 14.42 -1.69 -8.84
C ALA A 14 14.71 -2.61 -10.03
N ASP A 15 15.99 -2.96 -10.28
CA ASP A 15 16.45 -3.78 -11.43
C ASP A 15 16.01 -3.21 -12.79
N LEU A 16 16.24 -1.91 -12.98
CA LEU A 16 15.83 -1.17 -14.18
C LEU A 16 17.02 -0.88 -15.11
N SER A 17 16.71 -0.59 -16.39
CA SER A 17 17.67 0.10 -17.24
C SER A 17 17.88 1.54 -16.78
N TRP A 18 18.93 2.20 -17.27
CA TRP A 18 19.19 3.62 -16.95
C TRP A 18 18.02 4.54 -17.30
N ASN A 19 17.45 4.36 -18.49
CA ASN A 19 16.37 5.21 -18.98
C ASN A 19 15.06 4.99 -18.18
N GLU A 20 14.79 3.74 -17.78
CA GLU A 20 13.64 3.43 -16.92
C GLU A 20 13.83 4.01 -15.52
N ALA A 21 15.02 3.91 -14.94
CA ALA A 21 15.32 4.50 -13.62
C ALA A 21 15.20 6.03 -13.64
N GLU A 22 15.63 6.68 -14.73
CA GLU A 22 15.48 8.13 -14.93
C GLU A 22 13.99 8.51 -15.04
N ALA A 23 13.21 7.77 -15.85
CA ALA A 23 11.77 7.99 -16.01
C ALA A 23 11.02 7.80 -14.67
N ALA A 24 11.32 6.73 -13.94
CA ALA A 24 10.76 6.44 -12.62
C ALA A 24 11.10 7.54 -11.60
N THR A 25 12.35 7.99 -11.60
CA THR A 25 12.80 9.07 -10.72
C THR A 25 12.05 10.36 -11.02
N ARG A 26 11.95 10.72 -12.29
CA ARG A 26 11.25 11.93 -12.72
C ARG A 26 9.76 11.86 -12.36
N ALA A 27 9.08 10.78 -12.72
CA ALA A 27 7.66 10.60 -12.44
C ALA A 27 7.35 10.69 -10.93
N THR A 28 8.20 10.06 -10.10
CA THR A 28 8.05 10.08 -8.64
C THR A 28 8.29 11.48 -8.06
N LEU A 29 9.35 12.17 -8.46
CA LEU A 29 9.68 13.52 -7.95
C LEU A 29 8.63 14.55 -8.37
N GLU A 30 8.13 14.48 -9.61
CA GLU A 30 7.04 15.35 -10.06
C GLU A 30 5.74 15.09 -9.25
N ALA A 31 5.37 13.84 -9.01
CA ALA A 31 4.22 13.49 -8.18
C ALA A 31 4.41 13.92 -6.71
N LEU A 32 5.64 13.80 -6.19
CA LEU A 32 5.97 14.24 -4.83
C LEU A 32 5.84 15.76 -4.69
N GLY A 33 6.34 16.54 -5.67
CA GLY A 33 6.18 17.99 -5.69
C GLY A 33 4.74 18.46 -5.72
N GLU A 34 3.83 17.71 -6.36
CA GLU A 34 2.39 18.00 -6.32
C GLU A 34 1.77 17.70 -4.95
N ARG A 35 2.34 16.78 -4.16
CA ARG A 35 1.77 16.27 -2.92
C ARG A 35 2.22 17.02 -1.68
N ILE A 36 3.46 17.52 -1.65
CA ILE A 36 4.05 18.25 -0.52
C ILE A 36 3.92 19.77 -0.69
N SER A 37 4.08 20.51 0.39
CA SER A 37 4.00 21.97 0.33
C SER A 37 5.12 22.56 -0.56
N PRO A 38 4.89 23.74 -1.19
CA PRO A 38 5.94 24.42 -1.98
C PRO A 38 7.20 24.75 -1.17
N GLY A 39 7.05 24.92 0.14
CA GLY A 39 8.17 25.13 1.06
C GLY A 39 9.04 23.89 1.15
N GLU A 40 8.43 22.76 1.45
CA GLU A 40 9.11 21.47 1.56
C GLU A 40 9.69 21.01 0.21
N ALA A 41 8.97 21.23 -0.89
CA ALA A 41 9.46 20.94 -2.24
C ALA A 41 10.73 21.73 -2.57
N ARG A 42 10.81 22.98 -2.13
CA ARG A 42 12.00 23.83 -2.31
C ARG A 42 13.16 23.38 -1.43
N ASP A 43 12.91 23.09 -0.16
CA ASP A 43 13.94 22.62 0.78
C ASP A 43 14.54 21.27 0.32
N LEU A 44 13.70 20.38 -0.20
CA LEU A 44 14.13 19.12 -0.81
C LEU A 44 14.95 19.37 -2.10
N ALA A 45 14.48 20.27 -2.99
CA ALA A 45 15.16 20.60 -4.23
C ALA A 45 16.57 21.16 -3.99
N ASP A 46 16.75 22.02 -2.98
CA ASP A 46 18.03 22.63 -2.63
C ASP A 46 19.08 21.61 -2.15
N ARG A 47 18.65 20.41 -1.74
CA ARG A 47 19.53 19.32 -1.28
C ARG A 47 19.83 18.28 -2.36
N LEU A 48 19.13 18.34 -3.48
CA LEU A 48 19.29 17.43 -4.61
C LEU A 48 20.19 18.06 -5.69
N PRO A 49 20.78 17.24 -6.58
CA PRO A 49 21.34 17.75 -7.83
C PRO A 49 20.33 18.60 -8.59
N GLU A 50 20.82 19.65 -9.28
CA GLU A 50 19.98 20.65 -9.96
C GLU A 50 18.91 20.01 -10.88
N GLU A 51 19.30 18.94 -11.61
CA GLU A 51 18.41 18.23 -12.51
C GLU A 51 17.25 17.56 -11.78
N LEU A 52 17.52 16.95 -10.61
CA LEU A 52 16.51 16.29 -9.77
C LEU A 52 15.66 17.32 -9.01
N GLY A 53 16.30 18.39 -8.52
CA GLY A 53 15.61 19.48 -7.86
C GLY A 53 14.59 20.14 -8.76
N ALA A 54 14.88 20.28 -10.06
CA ALA A 54 13.95 20.81 -11.04
C ALA A 54 12.67 19.94 -11.21
N TRP A 55 12.74 18.65 -10.95
CA TRP A 55 11.57 17.74 -11.06
C TRP A 55 10.67 17.77 -9.84
N VAL A 56 11.20 18.06 -8.66
CA VAL A 56 10.38 18.16 -7.43
C VAL A 56 9.88 19.58 -7.18
N HIS A 57 10.56 20.59 -7.74
CA HIS A 57 10.21 21.99 -7.53
C HIS A 57 8.81 22.31 -8.06
N THR A 58 7.98 22.93 -7.21
CA THR A 58 6.65 23.41 -7.58
C THR A 58 6.36 24.76 -6.92
N ASP A 59 5.60 25.60 -7.61
CA ASP A 59 5.05 26.85 -7.06
C ASP A 59 3.54 26.72 -6.80
N THR A 60 2.94 25.54 -7.05
CA THR A 60 1.53 25.28 -6.81
C THR A 60 1.30 24.80 -5.37
N GLU A 61 0.11 25.06 -4.83
CA GLU A 61 -0.29 24.53 -3.52
C GLU A 61 -0.36 22.99 -3.57
N ALA A 62 -0.02 22.36 -2.44
CA ALA A 62 -0.05 20.92 -2.31
C ALA A 62 -1.46 20.35 -2.55
N GLU A 63 -1.53 19.27 -3.32
CA GLU A 63 -2.76 18.52 -3.51
C GLU A 63 -2.88 17.43 -2.45
N GLY A 64 -4.05 17.34 -1.80
CA GLY A 64 -4.33 16.32 -0.79
C GLY A 64 -4.81 15.01 -1.44
N PHE A 65 -3.90 14.17 -1.90
CA PHE A 65 -4.22 12.84 -2.40
C PHE A 65 -3.50 11.73 -1.63
N ASP A 66 -4.09 10.55 -1.64
CA ASP A 66 -3.59 9.36 -0.95
C ASP A 66 -2.48 8.64 -1.75
N VAL A 67 -1.94 7.58 -1.14
CA VAL A 67 -0.85 6.81 -1.73
C VAL A 67 -1.27 6.07 -3.02
N ASP A 68 -2.52 5.65 -3.14
CA ASP A 68 -3.00 4.95 -4.34
C ASP A 68 -3.05 5.91 -5.53
N GLU A 69 -3.55 7.13 -5.32
CA GLU A 69 -3.53 8.18 -6.34
C GLU A 69 -2.09 8.59 -6.68
N PHE A 70 -1.19 8.65 -5.71
CA PHE A 70 0.23 8.91 -5.93
C PHE A 70 0.84 7.88 -6.90
N VAL A 71 0.68 6.59 -6.57
CA VAL A 71 1.22 5.50 -7.39
C VAL A 71 0.56 5.47 -8.77
N ARG A 72 -0.74 5.75 -8.85
CA ARG A 72 -1.45 5.86 -10.13
C ARG A 72 -0.86 6.95 -11.02
N ARG A 73 -0.58 8.15 -10.47
CA ARG A 73 0.05 9.26 -11.21
C ARG A 73 1.45 8.89 -11.70
N VAL A 74 2.23 8.21 -10.86
CA VAL A 74 3.55 7.72 -11.24
C VAL A 74 3.44 6.70 -12.36
N ALA A 75 2.57 5.69 -12.22
CA ALA A 75 2.32 4.65 -13.22
C ALA A 75 1.93 5.23 -14.59
N GLU A 76 1.04 6.23 -14.60
CA GLU A 76 0.63 6.90 -15.85
C GLU A 76 1.77 7.67 -16.52
N ARG A 77 2.62 8.34 -15.74
CA ARG A 77 3.78 9.08 -16.27
C ARG A 77 4.86 8.17 -16.82
N GLU A 78 5.06 7.03 -16.17
CA GLU A 78 6.03 6.02 -16.62
C GLU A 78 5.49 5.12 -17.74
N GLY A 79 4.17 4.98 -17.86
CA GLY A 79 3.52 4.03 -18.77
C GLY A 79 3.64 2.57 -18.33
N VAL A 80 3.64 2.32 -17.02
CA VAL A 80 3.75 1.00 -16.38
C VAL A 80 2.51 0.68 -15.56
N ASP A 81 2.39 -0.56 -15.07
CA ASP A 81 1.33 -0.92 -14.13
C ASP A 81 1.62 -0.40 -12.70
N ALA A 82 0.58 -0.37 -11.87
CA ALA A 82 0.69 0.15 -10.51
C ALA A 82 1.68 -0.64 -9.63
N ALA A 83 1.80 -1.96 -9.81
CA ALA A 83 2.73 -2.77 -9.04
C ALA A 83 4.19 -2.47 -9.41
N ALA A 84 4.46 -2.20 -10.69
CA ALA A 84 5.77 -1.74 -11.13
C ALA A 84 6.08 -0.34 -10.58
N ALA A 85 5.13 0.60 -10.70
CA ALA A 85 5.28 1.96 -10.18
C ALA A 85 5.53 1.97 -8.66
N GLU A 86 4.84 1.15 -7.89
CA GLU A 86 5.08 0.99 -6.44
C GLU A 86 6.53 0.59 -6.13
N ARG A 87 7.07 -0.39 -6.85
CA ARG A 87 8.47 -0.80 -6.69
C ARG A 87 9.45 0.32 -7.05
N HIS A 88 9.15 1.05 -8.12
CA HIS A 88 9.96 2.16 -8.58
C HIS A 88 9.96 3.33 -7.58
N VAL A 89 8.79 3.69 -7.06
CA VAL A 89 8.65 4.70 -6.01
C VAL A 89 9.47 4.36 -4.78
N ARG A 90 9.43 3.11 -4.31
CA ARG A 90 10.26 2.66 -3.17
C ARG A 90 11.75 2.83 -3.44
N ALA A 91 12.19 2.51 -4.65
CA ALA A 91 13.59 2.69 -5.04
C ALA A 91 14.00 4.16 -5.08
N VAL A 92 13.11 5.04 -5.54
CA VAL A 92 13.34 6.49 -5.56
C VAL A 92 13.38 7.06 -4.14
N PHE A 93 12.45 6.68 -3.25
CA PHE A 93 12.49 7.10 -1.85
C PHE A 93 13.74 6.59 -1.11
N LEU A 94 14.21 5.39 -1.43
CA LEU A 94 15.50 4.90 -0.92
C LEU A 94 16.67 5.77 -1.42
N ALA A 95 16.66 6.17 -2.68
CA ALA A 95 17.68 7.06 -3.24
C ALA A 95 17.61 8.46 -2.62
N LEU A 96 16.41 9.01 -2.40
CA LEU A 96 16.18 10.26 -1.67
C LEU A 96 16.78 10.19 -0.26
N TRP A 97 16.45 9.15 0.50
CA TRP A 97 17.00 8.95 1.83
C TRP A 97 18.53 8.94 1.84
N ARG A 98 19.15 8.25 0.89
CA ARG A 98 20.62 8.20 0.77
C ARG A 98 21.23 9.53 0.34
N ALA A 99 20.51 10.31 -0.44
CA ALA A 99 20.98 11.61 -0.94
C ALA A 99 20.86 12.72 0.11
N THR A 100 19.75 12.78 0.84
CA THR A 100 19.38 13.90 1.71
C THR A 100 19.52 13.57 3.20
N GLY A 101 19.49 12.28 3.55
CA GLY A 101 19.56 11.78 4.92
C GLY A 101 18.20 11.61 5.59
N ALA A 102 18.21 10.94 6.74
CA ALA A 102 16.99 10.52 7.45
C ALA A 102 16.13 11.71 7.93
N ARG A 103 16.76 12.84 8.30
CA ARG A 103 16.03 13.99 8.82
C ARG A 103 15.17 14.64 7.73
N GLU A 104 15.74 14.87 6.58
CA GLU A 104 15.03 15.51 5.46
C GLU A 104 13.88 14.65 4.97
N LEU A 105 14.13 13.35 4.82
CA LEU A 105 13.05 12.46 4.43
C LEU A 105 11.95 12.35 5.51
N ALA A 106 12.28 12.52 6.79
CA ALA A 106 11.29 12.59 7.85
C ALA A 106 10.45 13.89 7.78
N ASP A 107 11.06 15.01 7.38
CA ASP A 107 10.34 16.27 7.18
C ASP A 107 9.35 16.13 6.01
N VAL A 108 9.76 15.57 4.86
CA VAL A 108 8.89 15.20 3.74
C VAL A 108 7.78 14.24 4.20
N ALA A 109 8.12 13.18 4.93
CA ALA A 109 7.16 12.18 5.41
C ALA A 109 6.11 12.78 6.37
N SER A 110 6.44 13.84 7.10
CA SER A 110 5.51 14.52 8.00
C SER A 110 4.34 15.21 7.27
N GLU A 111 4.52 15.54 5.99
CA GLU A 111 3.49 16.10 5.12
C GLU A 111 2.67 15.02 4.38
N LEU A 112 3.13 13.78 4.39
CA LEU A 112 2.44 12.65 3.78
C LEU A 112 1.48 11.99 4.78
N SER A 113 0.36 11.46 4.28
CA SER A 113 -0.56 10.67 5.11
C SER A 113 0.08 9.32 5.50
N ARG A 114 -0.44 8.70 6.56
CA ARG A 114 0.13 7.45 7.11
C ARG A 114 0.21 6.30 6.11
N ASP A 115 -0.69 6.27 5.15
CA ASP A 115 -0.75 5.26 4.09
C ASP A 115 0.45 5.26 3.14
N TYR A 116 1.31 6.32 3.17
CA TYR A 116 2.60 6.32 2.46
C TYR A 116 3.70 5.52 3.18
N ALA A 117 3.49 5.12 4.43
CA ALA A 117 4.51 4.42 5.23
C ALA A 117 5.12 3.19 4.52
N PRO A 118 4.36 2.34 3.78
CA PRO A 118 4.92 1.21 3.05
C PRO A 118 5.92 1.58 1.95
N LEU A 119 5.91 2.82 1.48
CA LEU A 119 6.81 3.31 0.42
C LEU A 119 8.09 3.92 0.97
N LEU A 120 8.10 4.33 2.24
CA LEU A 120 9.18 5.08 2.85
C LEU A 120 10.26 4.14 3.43
N PRO A 121 11.57 4.43 3.22
CA PRO A 121 12.65 3.64 3.79
C PRO A 121 12.92 3.94 5.27
N VAL A 122 12.22 4.93 5.85
CA VAL A 122 12.41 5.41 7.23
C VAL A 122 11.17 5.10 8.05
N GLY A 123 11.31 4.20 8.99
CA GLY A 123 10.26 3.76 9.90
C GLY A 123 10.65 2.42 10.50
N PRO A 124 9.93 1.85 11.43
CA PRO A 124 10.07 0.44 11.69
C PRO A 124 9.94 -0.24 10.32
N GLN A 125 10.96 -0.97 9.90
CA GLN A 125 10.91 -1.73 8.65
C GLN A 125 9.84 -2.80 8.85
N VAL A 126 8.61 -2.44 8.55
CA VAL A 126 7.55 -3.41 8.38
C VAL A 126 7.90 -4.09 7.06
N GLU A 127 8.30 -5.32 7.12
CA GLU A 127 8.53 -6.15 5.95
C GLU A 127 7.15 -6.44 5.34
N VAL A 128 6.66 -5.47 4.53
CA VAL A 128 5.36 -5.59 3.89
C VAL A 128 5.46 -6.70 2.85
N VAL A 129 4.72 -7.75 3.06
CA VAL A 129 4.56 -8.84 2.08
C VAL A 129 4.09 -8.22 0.76
N SER A 130 4.74 -8.52 -0.37
CA SER A 130 4.28 -7.97 -1.65
C SER A 130 2.88 -8.46 -2.00
N GLY A 131 2.08 -7.64 -2.72
CA GLY A 131 0.74 -8.04 -3.17
C GLY A 131 0.77 -9.33 -3.98
N GLU A 132 1.82 -9.55 -4.79
CA GLU A 132 2.02 -10.80 -5.53
C GLU A 132 2.26 -12.00 -4.61
N ALA A 133 3.07 -11.84 -3.58
CA ALA A 133 3.33 -12.91 -2.61
C ALA A 133 2.09 -13.22 -1.77
N PHE A 134 1.28 -12.21 -1.44
CA PHE A 134 0.00 -12.39 -0.76
C PHE A 134 -0.97 -13.20 -1.61
N LEU A 135 -1.18 -12.80 -2.86
CA LEU A 135 -2.05 -13.53 -3.80
C LEU A 135 -1.56 -14.96 -4.05
N ALA A 136 -0.27 -15.17 -4.26
CA ALA A 136 0.30 -16.51 -4.47
C ALA A 136 0.03 -17.45 -3.29
N ARG A 137 0.06 -16.96 -2.05
CA ARG A 137 -0.30 -17.75 -0.86
C ARG A 137 -1.79 -18.11 -0.83
N VAL A 138 -2.66 -17.18 -1.25
CA VAL A 138 -4.10 -17.46 -1.37
C VAL A 138 -4.37 -18.47 -2.47
N GLU A 139 -3.71 -18.35 -3.64
CA GLU A 139 -3.77 -19.34 -4.72
C GLU A 139 -3.38 -20.75 -4.22
N GLU A 140 -2.27 -20.86 -3.48
CA GLU A 140 -1.79 -22.13 -2.92
C GLU A 140 -2.80 -22.75 -1.93
N ARG A 141 -3.42 -21.93 -1.08
CA ARG A 141 -4.37 -22.40 -0.07
C ARG A 141 -5.73 -22.80 -0.63
N THR A 142 -6.16 -22.11 -1.69
CA THR A 142 -7.51 -22.30 -2.26
C THR A 142 -7.51 -23.19 -3.50
N GLY A 143 -6.38 -23.29 -4.19
CA GLY A 143 -6.30 -23.93 -5.52
C GLY A 143 -6.93 -23.10 -6.64
N LEU A 144 -7.28 -21.84 -6.38
CA LEU A 144 -7.79 -20.90 -7.37
C LEU A 144 -6.69 -20.46 -8.33
N ASP A 145 -7.10 -20.03 -9.52
CA ASP A 145 -6.24 -19.24 -10.38
C ASP A 145 -6.07 -17.80 -9.84
N ARG A 146 -5.17 -17.04 -10.43
CA ARG A 146 -4.86 -15.65 -10.02
C ARG A 146 -6.08 -14.75 -9.92
N ASP A 147 -6.95 -14.80 -10.92
CA ASP A 147 -8.15 -13.97 -10.96
C ASP A 147 -9.17 -14.41 -9.90
N GLY A 148 -9.27 -15.71 -9.63
CA GLY A 148 -10.09 -16.26 -8.56
C GLY A 148 -9.59 -15.84 -7.19
N ALA A 149 -8.28 -15.95 -6.94
CA ALA A 149 -7.65 -15.51 -5.69
C ALA A 149 -7.83 -14.00 -5.47
N ALA A 150 -7.67 -13.20 -6.51
CA ALA A 150 -7.88 -11.75 -6.43
C ALA A 150 -9.32 -11.40 -6.05
N ARG A 151 -10.33 -12.08 -6.63
CA ARG A 151 -11.75 -11.88 -6.26
C ARG A 151 -12.03 -12.31 -4.82
N ALA A 152 -11.46 -13.43 -4.36
CA ALA A 152 -11.59 -13.89 -2.98
C ALA A 152 -10.98 -12.87 -1.99
N VAL A 153 -9.77 -12.39 -2.27
CA VAL A 153 -9.11 -11.35 -1.47
C VAL A 153 -9.95 -10.08 -1.41
N ASP A 154 -10.43 -9.62 -2.56
CA ASP A 154 -11.27 -8.44 -2.68
C ASP A 154 -12.55 -8.55 -1.83
N ALA A 155 -13.29 -9.64 -1.96
CA ALA A 155 -14.54 -9.87 -1.24
C ALA A 155 -14.33 -9.98 0.29
N VAL A 156 -13.29 -10.71 0.70
CA VAL A 156 -13.00 -10.95 2.12
C VAL A 156 -12.52 -9.68 2.80
N LEU A 157 -11.57 -8.94 2.21
CA LEU A 157 -11.03 -7.72 2.80
C LEU A 157 -12.07 -6.59 2.86
N ALA A 158 -12.88 -6.42 1.82
CA ALA A 158 -13.97 -5.44 1.85
C ALA A 158 -15.00 -5.79 2.95
N THR A 159 -15.33 -7.06 3.12
CA THR A 159 -16.25 -7.49 4.19
C THR A 159 -15.64 -7.35 5.58
N LEU A 160 -14.33 -7.61 5.74
CA LEU A 160 -13.60 -7.39 6.98
C LEU A 160 -13.60 -5.90 7.37
N ALA A 161 -13.35 -5.02 6.42
CA ALA A 161 -13.34 -3.58 6.65
C ALA A 161 -14.73 -3.03 7.07
N GLU A 162 -15.83 -3.61 6.61
CA GLU A 162 -17.16 -3.26 7.13
C GLU A 162 -17.35 -3.65 8.62
N ARG A 163 -16.63 -4.69 9.06
CA ARG A 163 -16.72 -5.23 10.43
C ARG A 163 -15.82 -4.48 11.41
N LEU A 164 -14.72 -3.91 10.96
CA LEU A 164 -13.77 -3.14 11.75
C LEU A 164 -14.20 -1.67 11.87
N ALA A 165 -13.66 -0.97 12.87
CA ALA A 165 -13.77 0.48 12.92
C ALA A 165 -12.87 1.12 11.84
N GLY A 166 -13.31 2.24 11.24
CA GLY A 166 -12.57 2.88 10.16
C GLY A 166 -11.13 3.25 10.54
N GLY A 167 -10.89 3.72 11.77
CA GLY A 167 -9.54 4.00 12.26
C GLY A 167 -8.63 2.78 12.31
N GLU A 168 -9.17 1.60 12.61
CA GLU A 168 -8.42 0.34 12.61
C GLU A 168 -8.05 -0.10 11.19
N VAL A 169 -8.94 0.15 10.23
CA VAL A 169 -8.66 -0.14 8.83
C VAL A 169 -7.54 0.75 8.30
N GLU A 170 -7.48 2.02 8.72
CA GLU A 170 -6.37 2.93 8.36
C GLU A 170 -5.03 2.47 8.98
N ASP A 171 -5.05 1.95 10.21
CA ASP A 171 -3.86 1.38 10.84
C ASP A 171 -3.43 0.07 10.15
N LEU A 172 -4.39 -0.77 9.75
CA LEU A 172 -4.15 -2.00 8.99
C LEU A 172 -3.52 -1.72 7.60
N ILE A 173 -4.01 -0.72 6.88
CA ILE A 173 -3.52 -0.32 5.55
C ILE A 173 -2.01 -0.05 5.55
N VAL A 174 -1.49 0.56 6.61
CA VAL A 174 -0.05 0.89 6.74
C VAL A 174 0.86 -0.35 6.65
N HIS A 175 0.36 -1.51 7.05
CA HIS A 175 1.10 -2.77 7.11
C HIS A 175 0.87 -3.68 5.89
N LEU A 176 0.01 -3.28 4.97
CA LEU A 176 -0.37 -4.09 3.82
C LEU A 176 0.11 -3.49 2.48
N PRO A 177 0.37 -4.34 1.48
CA PRO A 177 0.70 -3.87 0.14
C PRO A 177 -0.45 -3.09 -0.48
N LEU A 178 -0.11 -2.09 -1.31
CA LEU A 178 -1.07 -1.18 -1.96
C LEU A 178 -2.21 -1.89 -2.69
N ALA A 179 -1.92 -3.04 -3.32
CA ALA A 179 -2.92 -3.83 -4.02
C ALA A 179 -4.11 -4.28 -3.12
N LEU A 180 -3.96 -4.24 -1.80
CA LEU A 180 -4.99 -4.61 -0.83
C LEU A 180 -5.72 -3.40 -0.22
N HIS A 181 -5.30 -2.17 -0.51
CA HIS A 181 -5.88 -0.95 0.06
C HIS A 181 -7.28 -0.66 -0.48
N GLU A 182 -7.49 -0.81 -1.79
CA GLU A 182 -8.77 -0.52 -2.43
C GLU A 182 -9.94 -1.31 -1.84
N PRO A 183 -9.90 -2.65 -1.73
CA PRO A 183 -10.98 -3.40 -1.11
C PRO A 183 -11.24 -2.98 0.35
N LEU A 184 -10.22 -2.67 1.13
CA LEU A 184 -10.36 -2.20 2.50
C LEU A 184 -11.06 -0.84 2.57
N ARG A 185 -10.63 0.14 1.78
CA ARG A 185 -11.27 1.46 1.71
C ARG A 185 -12.71 1.40 1.21
N ARG A 186 -12.98 0.54 0.23
CA ARG A 186 -14.34 0.31 -0.25
C ARG A 186 -15.22 -0.26 0.85
N GLY A 187 -14.74 -1.24 1.62
CA GLY A 187 -15.46 -1.81 2.76
C GLY A 187 -15.80 -0.76 3.82
N VAL A 188 -14.87 0.15 4.15
CA VAL A 188 -15.15 1.29 5.04
C VAL A 188 -16.21 2.21 4.46
N ALA A 189 -16.13 2.55 3.16
CA ALA A 189 -17.10 3.41 2.50
C ALA A 189 -18.52 2.81 2.50
N GLU A 190 -18.66 1.50 2.34
CA GLU A 190 -19.91 0.76 2.38
C GLU A 190 -20.40 0.53 3.82
N GLY A 191 -19.47 0.30 4.75
CA GLY A 191 -19.74 0.03 6.16
C GLY A 191 -20.03 1.27 6.99
N GLY A 192 -19.39 2.38 6.67
CA GLY A 192 -19.31 3.60 7.46
C GLY A 192 -18.22 3.51 8.55
N ASP A 193 -17.90 4.65 9.19
CA ASP A 193 -16.78 4.76 10.16
C ASP A 193 -16.92 3.92 11.42
N LYS A 194 -18.09 3.33 11.66
CA LYS A 194 -18.35 2.54 12.86
C LYS A 194 -18.40 1.05 12.52
N ALA A 195 -17.65 0.26 13.30
CA ALA A 195 -17.69 -1.19 13.21
C ALA A 195 -19.14 -1.73 13.23
N LYS A 196 -19.51 -2.48 12.21
CA LYS A 196 -20.82 -3.17 12.17
C LYS A 196 -20.75 -4.44 13.00
N ARG A 197 -21.79 -4.70 13.79
CA ARG A 197 -21.93 -6.03 14.42
C ARG A 197 -22.28 -7.03 13.32
N MET A 198 -21.43 -8.03 13.14
CA MET A 198 -21.56 -9.06 12.14
C MET A 198 -21.10 -10.38 12.74
N SER A 199 -21.95 -11.41 12.71
CA SER A 199 -21.56 -12.76 13.09
C SER A 199 -20.65 -13.37 12.00
N VAL A 200 -19.94 -14.46 12.35
CA VAL A 200 -19.12 -15.18 11.38
C VAL A 200 -19.96 -15.74 10.22
N ASP A 201 -21.19 -16.20 10.51
CA ASP A 201 -22.11 -16.70 9.47
C ASP A 201 -22.55 -15.57 8.52
N GLU A 202 -22.84 -14.38 9.05
CA GLU A 202 -23.17 -13.20 8.23
C GLU A 202 -21.96 -12.75 7.41
N PHE A 203 -20.75 -12.80 7.98
CA PHE A 203 -19.52 -12.49 7.29
C PHE A 203 -19.32 -13.40 6.06
N VAL A 204 -19.39 -14.71 6.27
CA VAL A 204 -19.24 -15.70 5.18
C VAL A 204 -20.36 -15.52 4.13
N HIS A 205 -21.58 -15.18 4.55
CA HIS A 205 -22.68 -14.92 3.63
C HIS A 205 -22.39 -13.72 2.72
N ARG A 206 -21.89 -12.63 3.26
CA ARG A 206 -21.49 -11.44 2.48
C ARG A 206 -20.34 -11.71 1.54
N VAL A 207 -19.35 -12.48 1.97
CA VAL A 207 -18.27 -12.94 1.09
C VAL A 207 -18.84 -13.75 -0.07
N ALA A 208 -19.73 -14.71 0.20
CA ALA A 208 -20.40 -15.51 -0.83
C ALA A 208 -21.18 -14.66 -1.83
N GLU A 209 -21.91 -13.65 -1.36
CA GLU A 209 -22.65 -12.71 -2.20
C GLU A 209 -21.72 -11.87 -3.08
N ARG A 210 -20.61 -11.37 -2.53
CA ARG A 210 -19.62 -10.56 -3.27
C ARG A 210 -18.90 -11.36 -4.35
N GLU A 211 -18.54 -12.60 -4.05
CA GLU A 211 -17.89 -13.49 -5.02
C GLU A 211 -18.87 -14.17 -5.98
N GLY A 212 -20.15 -14.25 -5.62
CA GLY A 212 -21.15 -14.99 -6.39
C GLY A 212 -20.98 -16.51 -6.34
N ILE A 213 -20.56 -17.06 -5.19
CA ILE A 213 -20.20 -18.47 -4.98
C ILE A 213 -21.01 -19.10 -3.84
N PRO A 214 -21.05 -20.45 -3.73
CA PRO A 214 -21.67 -21.13 -2.60
C PRO A 214 -20.99 -20.83 -1.26
N LEU A 215 -21.77 -20.84 -0.16
CA LEU A 215 -21.32 -20.56 1.21
C LEU A 215 -20.11 -21.41 1.66
N GLU A 216 -20.08 -22.68 1.31
CA GLU A 216 -18.99 -23.58 1.66
C GLU A 216 -17.67 -23.13 1.05
N GLN A 217 -17.70 -22.73 -0.22
CA GLN A 217 -16.50 -22.17 -0.90
C GLN A 217 -16.11 -20.82 -0.32
N ALA A 218 -17.07 -19.94 -0.04
CA ALA A 218 -16.80 -18.65 0.58
C ALA A 218 -16.16 -18.78 1.97
N GLN A 219 -16.54 -19.80 2.73
CA GLN A 219 -15.90 -20.10 4.02
C GLN A 219 -14.44 -20.52 3.86
N ASP A 220 -14.14 -21.35 2.86
CA ASP A 220 -12.77 -21.79 2.58
C ASP A 220 -11.91 -20.61 2.06
N HIS A 221 -12.47 -19.77 1.21
CA HIS A 221 -11.81 -18.56 0.74
C HIS A 221 -11.57 -17.58 1.88
N ALA A 222 -12.55 -17.36 2.75
CA ALA A 222 -12.40 -16.50 3.93
C ALA A 222 -11.26 -16.98 4.84
N ARG A 223 -11.17 -18.29 5.12
CA ARG A 223 -10.07 -18.87 5.89
C ARG A 223 -8.72 -18.63 5.22
N ALA A 224 -8.61 -18.93 3.93
CA ALA A 224 -7.35 -18.78 3.19
C ALA A 224 -6.85 -17.33 3.20
N VAL A 225 -7.74 -16.37 2.97
CA VAL A 225 -7.40 -14.94 2.94
C VAL A 225 -7.06 -14.43 4.34
N LEU A 226 -7.88 -14.74 5.36
CA LEU A 226 -7.66 -14.25 6.73
C LEU A 226 -6.43 -14.90 7.38
N ALA A 227 -6.15 -16.19 7.13
CA ALA A 227 -4.91 -16.82 7.57
C ALA A 227 -3.68 -16.19 6.88
N THR A 228 -3.78 -15.84 5.59
CA THR A 228 -2.71 -15.12 4.89
C THR A 228 -2.53 -13.70 5.43
N LEU A 229 -3.62 -13.01 5.76
CA LEU A 229 -3.59 -11.71 6.41
C LEU A 229 -2.90 -11.77 7.78
N ARG A 230 -3.22 -12.78 8.59
CA ARG A 230 -2.58 -13.01 9.90
C ARG A 230 -1.05 -13.14 9.78
N GLU A 231 -0.58 -13.87 8.75
CA GLU A 231 0.85 -14.05 8.50
C GLU A 231 1.54 -12.78 7.96
N ALA A 232 0.79 -11.93 7.27
CA ALA A 232 1.30 -10.70 6.69
C ALA A 232 1.42 -9.56 7.70
N LEU A 233 0.75 -9.65 8.84
CA LEU A 233 0.68 -8.59 9.85
C LEU A 233 1.65 -8.82 11.00
N PRO A 234 2.23 -7.75 11.59
CA PRO A 234 2.89 -7.81 12.88
C PRO A 234 1.94 -8.31 13.97
N ASP A 235 2.47 -9.04 14.97
CA ASP A 235 1.65 -9.58 16.08
C ASP A 235 0.90 -8.51 16.90
N ALA A 236 1.40 -7.28 16.93
CA ALA A 236 0.73 -6.17 17.60
C ALA A 236 -0.55 -5.78 16.86
N GLU A 237 -0.43 -5.52 15.56
CA GLU A 237 -1.55 -5.11 14.70
C GLU A 237 -2.63 -6.19 14.60
N PHE A 238 -2.21 -7.45 14.50
CA PHE A 238 -3.18 -8.55 14.50
C PHE A 238 -3.99 -8.60 15.81
N ARG A 239 -3.37 -8.36 16.97
CA ARG A 239 -4.07 -8.34 18.26
C ARG A 239 -5.11 -7.24 18.35
N ASP A 240 -4.88 -6.09 17.72
CA ASP A 240 -5.81 -4.98 17.72
C ASP A 240 -7.05 -5.30 16.86
N ILE A 241 -6.85 -5.98 15.73
CA ILE A 241 -7.94 -6.53 14.90
C ILE A 241 -8.71 -7.60 15.66
N ASP A 242 -8.03 -8.57 16.25
CA ASP A 242 -8.59 -9.69 16.99
C ASP A 242 -9.45 -9.20 18.17
N ALA A 243 -9.01 -8.15 18.87
CA ALA A 243 -9.76 -7.56 19.96
C ALA A 243 -11.12 -6.94 19.55
N GLN A 244 -11.29 -6.61 18.27
CA GLN A 244 -12.56 -6.09 17.74
C GLN A 244 -13.48 -7.20 17.21
N LEU A 245 -12.95 -8.40 16.99
CA LEU A 245 -13.70 -9.53 16.46
C LEU A 245 -14.20 -10.44 17.61
N PRO A 246 -15.42 -10.98 17.51
CA PRO A 246 -15.87 -12.03 18.42
C PRO A 246 -15.02 -13.31 18.25
N ALA A 247 -14.83 -14.08 19.33
CA ALA A 247 -14.07 -15.33 19.31
C ALA A 247 -14.55 -16.37 18.28
N GLU A 248 -15.76 -16.23 17.76
CA GLU A 248 -16.28 -17.05 16.67
C GLU A 248 -15.53 -16.87 15.33
N TYR A 249 -14.72 -15.79 15.20
CA TYR A 249 -13.85 -15.55 14.04
C TYR A 249 -12.50 -16.29 14.13
N ASP A 250 -12.06 -16.73 15.31
CA ASP A 250 -10.75 -17.39 15.51
C ASP A 250 -10.48 -18.53 14.52
N PRO A 251 -11.48 -19.40 14.18
CA PRO A 251 -11.26 -20.48 13.22
C PRO A 251 -11.01 -20.02 11.77
N LEU A 252 -11.28 -18.76 11.45
CA LEU A 252 -11.00 -18.20 10.13
C LEU A 252 -9.54 -17.73 9.99
N PHE A 253 -8.83 -17.53 11.10
CA PHE A 253 -7.43 -17.10 11.13
C PHE A 253 -6.45 -18.27 11.40
N ALA A 254 -6.94 -19.50 11.49
CA ALA A 254 -6.18 -20.69 11.84
C ALA A 254 -5.49 -21.34 10.60
#